data_7afd9661563d0d947f6b375279d1600f
#
_entry.id   7afd9661563d0d947f6b375279d1600f
#
_cell.length_a   1.000
_cell.length_b   1.000
_cell.length_c   1.000
_cell.angle_alpha   90.00
_cell.angle_beta   90.00
_cell.angle_gamma   90.00
#
_symmetry.space_group_name_H-M   'P 1'
#
loop_
_entity.id
_entity.type
_entity.pdbx_description
1 polymer ?
#
loop_
_entity_poly.entity_id
_entity_poly.type
_entity_poly.pdbx_seq_one_letter_code
_entity_poly.pdbx_strand_id
1 'polypeptide(L)'
;DHGFGKGRSGDVETLQRIGTKLGFGVDVVPPYDVDGEHVSSSRIRRLLEAGSIEEATHALGRPYSIRGRVAKGDGRGRQLGMPTANLELDDPHKLLPLPGIYAVTVGPVKGVMHLGPRPTFVGAGPTIEVHLFDFDQDIYHHTITVEVQAWIRGIEKFDTVDGLVAAMYADGRKAREIL
;
A
#
# COMPACT_ATOMS: atom_id res chain seq x y z
N ASP A 1 3.76 1.01 -24.72
CA ASP A 1 2.36 1.50 -24.82
C ASP A 1 2.16 2.97 -24.42
N HIS A 2 3.05 3.86 -24.91
CA HIS A 2 2.94 5.28 -24.58
C HIS A 2 2.34 6.05 -25.77
N GLY A 3 1.06 6.45 -25.63
CA GLY A 3 0.40 7.33 -26.59
C GLY A 3 0.24 8.73 -26.02
N PHE A 4 0.62 9.77 -26.78
CA PHE A 4 0.56 11.16 -26.36
C PHE A 4 -0.14 12.05 -27.43
N GLY A 5 -0.39 13.30 -27.05
CA GLY A 5 -1.03 14.27 -27.94
C GLY A 5 -2.55 14.09 -28.08
N LYS A 6 -3.17 14.91 -28.96
CA LYS A 6 -4.61 14.89 -29.17
C LYS A 6 -5.06 13.52 -29.72
N GLY A 7 -5.99 12.88 -29.04
CA GLY A 7 -6.51 11.57 -29.45
C GLY A 7 -5.49 10.43 -29.35
N ARG A 8 -4.39 10.60 -28.58
CA ARG A 8 -3.29 9.61 -28.43
C ARG A 8 -2.64 9.26 -29.79
N SER A 9 -2.61 10.19 -30.73
CA SER A 9 -2.08 9.98 -32.09
C SER A 9 -0.55 9.92 -32.14
N GLY A 10 0.15 10.32 -31.08
CA GLY A 10 1.61 10.25 -31.00
C GLY A 10 2.04 8.91 -30.39
N ASP A 11 3.00 8.27 -31.01
CA ASP A 11 3.65 7.04 -30.58
C ASP A 11 5.18 7.23 -30.46
N VAL A 12 5.90 6.16 -30.14
CA VAL A 12 7.36 6.18 -30.00
C VAL A 12 8.05 6.64 -31.28
N GLU A 13 7.60 6.19 -32.44
CA GLU A 13 8.20 6.57 -33.72
C GLU A 13 8.00 8.09 -34.01
N THR A 14 6.82 8.58 -33.70
CA THR A 14 6.51 10.01 -33.78
C THR A 14 7.41 10.81 -32.86
N LEU A 15 7.64 10.34 -31.63
CA LEU A 15 8.53 11.03 -30.69
C LEU A 15 9.98 11.03 -31.15
N GLN A 16 10.49 9.90 -31.66
CA GLN A 16 11.84 9.80 -32.22
C GLN A 16 12.03 10.74 -33.43
N ARG A 17 11.05 10.80 -34.32
CA ARG A 17 11.07 11.71 -35.48
C ARG A 17 11.05 13.17 -35.04
N ILE A 18 10.26 13.54 -34.03
CA ILE A 18 10.24 14.89 -33.46
C ILE A 18 11.58 15.19 -32.79
N GLY A 19 12.14 14.25 -32.02
CA GLY A 19 13.44 14.39 -31.38
C GLY A 19 14.55 14.71 -32.39
N THR A 20 14.62 13.93 -33.47
CA THR A 20 15.57 14.18 -34.56
C THR A 20 15.40 15.58 -35.17
N LYS A 21 14.15 16.04 -35.37
CA LYS A 21 13.85 17.37 -35.95
C LYS A 21 14.20 18.51 -35.00
N LEU A 22 14.01 18.31 -33.68
CA LEU A 22 14.20 19.36 -32.65
C LEU A 22 15.54 19.25 -31.92
N GLY A 23 16.37 18.26 -32.22
CA GLY A 23 17.73 18.09 -31.68
C GLY A 23 17.77 17.52 -30.27
N PHE A 24 16.79 16.68 -29.88
CA PHE A 24 16.85 15.93 -28.61
C PHE A 24 16.84 14.41 -28.83
N GLY A 25 17.51 13.68 -27.93
CA GLY A 25 17.54 12.21 -27.93
C GLY A 25 16.25 11.60 -27.38
N VAL A 26 15.89 10.42 -27.90
CA VAL A 26 14.77 9.61 -27.42
C VAL A 26 15.27 8.20 -27.17
N ASP A 27 15.36 7.84 -25.89
CA ASP A 27 15.68 6.49 -25.46
C ASP A 27 14.39 5.70 -25.21
N VAL A 28 14.26 4.55 -25.86
CA VAL A 28 13.11 3.66 -25.73
C VAL A 28 13.45 2.55 -24.77
N VAL A 29 12.86 2.57 -23.58
CA VAL A 29 12.97 1.46 -22.63
C VAL A 29 12.00 0.35 -23.07
N PRO A 30 12.51 -0.87 -23.34
CA PRO A 30 11.65 -1.98 -23.72
C PRO A 30 10.71 -2.37 -22.57
N PRO A 31 9.55 -2.97 -22.89
CA PRO A 31 8.68 -3.56 -21.89
C PRO A 31 9.42 -4.59 -21.03
N TYR A 32 9.08 -4.65 -19.76
CA TYR A 32 9.59 -5.65 -18.83
C TYR A 32 8.50 -6.69 -18.55
N ASP A 33 8.84 -7.97 -18.71
CA ASP A 33 7.94 -9.08 -18.49
C ASP A 33 8.39 -9.88 -17.26
N VAL A 34 7.41 -10.30 -16.46
CA VAL A 34 7.57 -11.17 -15.32
C VAL A 34 6.61 -12.35 -15.48
N ASP A 35 7.13 -13.57 -15.45
CA ASP A 35 6.39 -14.84 -15.68
C ASP A 35 5.65 -14.87 -17.02
N GLY A 36 6.22 -14.26 -18.07
CA GLY A 36 5.61 -14.18 -19.40
C GLY A 36 4.47 -13.16 -19.53
N GLU A 37 4.22 -12.37 -18.47
CA GLU A 37 3.23 -11.30 -18.47
C GLU A 37 3.87 -9.93 -18.40
N HIS A 38 3.34 -9.00 -19.20
CA HIS A 38 3.82 -7.63 -19.26
C HIS A 38 3.54 -6.87 -17.95
N VAL A 39 4.59 -6.28 -17.37
CA VAL A 39 4.46 -5.40 -16.20
C VAL A 39 3.94 -4.03 -16.64
N SER A 40 2.77 -3.66 -16.15
CA SER A 40 2.15 -2.37 -16.43
C SER A 40 1.46 -1.79 -15.20
N SER A 41 1.28 -0.46 -15.19
CA SER A 41 0.54 0.20 -14.10
C SER A 41 -0.88 -0.36 -13.94
N SER A 42 -1.53 -0.76 -15.02
CA SER A 42 -2.87 -1.36 -14.99
C SER A 42 -2.87 -2.75 -14.35
N ARG A 43 -1.82 -3.56 -14.62
CA ARG A 43 -1.64 -4.87 -13.97
C ARG A 43 -1.42 -4.69 -12.47
N ILE A 44 -0.50 -3.80 -12.07
CA ILE A 44 -0.23 -3.54 -10.66
C ILE A 44 -1.48 -3.06 -9.92
N ARG A 45 -2.27 -2.15 -10.50
CA ARG A 45 -3.53 -1.69 -9.89
C ARG A 45 -4.49 -2.85 -9.64
N ARG A 46 -4.71 -3.71 -10.63
CA ARG A 46 -5.61 -4.88 -10.50
C ARG A 46 -5.14 -5.82 -9.39
N LEU A 47 -3.84 -6.10 -9.29
CA LEU A 47 -3.28 -6.95 -8.25
C LEU A 47 -3.50 -6.35 -6.85
N LEU A 48 -3.23 -5.06 -6.67
CA LEU A 48 -3.47 -4.38 -5.40
C LEU A 48 -4.94 -4.33 -5.02
N GLU A 49 -5.84 -4.05 -5.99
CA GLU A 49 -7.29 -4.03 -5.80
C GLU A 49 -7.87 -5.42 -5.50
N ALA A 50 -7.21 -6.48 -5.95
CA ALA A 50 -7.56 -7.87 -5.65
C ALA A 50 -6.96 -8.39 -4.33
N GLY A 51 -6.04 -7.66 -3.69
CA GLY A 51 -5.31 -8.10 -2.50
C GLY A 51 -4.16 -9.08 -2.80
N SER A 52 -3.80 -9.28 -4.09
CA SER A 52 -2.68 -10.13 -4.53
C SER A 52 -1.34 -9.41 -4.32
N ILE A 53 -0.96 -9.24 -3.05
CA ILE A 53 0.20 -8.42 -2.65
C ILE A 53 1.52 -9.06 -3.09
N GLU A 54 1.65 -10.36 -2.94
CA GLU A 54 2.85 -11.11 -3.31
C GLU A 54 3.11 -11.02 -4.82
N GLU A 55 2.06 -11.17 -5.63
CA GLU A 55 2.15 -11.02 -7.09
C GLU A 55 2.48 -9.57 -7.49
N ALA A 56 1.88 -8.58 -6.80
CA ALA A 56 2.19 -7.19 -7.02
C ALA A 56 3.66 -6.87 -6.67
N THR A 57 4.17 -7.42 -5.56
CA THR A 57 5.56 -7.31 -5.13
C THR A 57 6.51 -7.93 -6.15
N HIS A 58 6.18 -9.13 -6.63
CA HIS A 58 6.96 -9.84 -7.65
C HIS A 58 7.03 -9.03 -8.96
N ALA A 59 5.88 -8.55 -9.44
CA ALA A 59 5.81 -7.73 -10.65
C ALA A 59 6.51 -6.36 -10.49
N LEU A 60 6.50 -5.75 -9.30
CA LEU A 60 7.20 -4.50 -9.00
C LEU A 60 8.70 -4.67 -8.76
N GLY A 61 9.17 -5.89 -8.44
CA GLY A 61 10.52 -6.17 -7.97
C GLY A 61 10.82 -5.60 -6.57
N ARG A 62 9.82 -5.14 -5.84
CA ARG A 62 9.92 -4.60 -4.47
C ARG A 62 8.55 -4.60 -3.78
N PRO A 63 8.49 -4.58 -2.44
CA PRO A 63 7.24 -4.44 -1.71
C PRO A 63 6.49 -3.15 -2.10
N TYR A 64 5.16 -3.24 -2.12
CA TYR A 64 4.34 -2.05 -2.28
C TYR A 64 4.40 -1.21 -1.03
N SER A 65 4.67 0.07 -1.16
CA SER A 65 4.87 0.96 -0.01
C SER A 65 3.83 2.06 0.08
N ILE A 66 3.44 2.39 1.31
CA ILE A 66 2.54 3.48 1.67
C ILE A 66 3.30 4.42 2.59
N ARG A 67 3.44 5.67 2.18
CA ARG A 67 4.13 6.69 2.96
C ARG A 67 3.13 7.69 3.51
N GLY A 68 3.35 8.09 4.76
CA GLY A 68 2.51 9.07 5.42
C GLY A 68 3.05 9.50 6.78
N ARG A 69 2.39 10.48 7.36
CA ARG A 69 2.71 11.05 8.66
C ARG A 69 1.89 10.38 9.75
N VAL A 70 2.52 10.04 10.86
CA VAL A 70 1.82 9.48 12.02
C VAL A 70 1.05 10.58 12.74
N ALA A 71 -0.27 10.42 12.78
CA ALA A 71 -1.21 11.32 13.44
C ALA A 71 -1.75 10.72 14.75
N LYS A 72 -2.30 11.58 15.60
CA LYS A 72 -3.04 11.13 16.79
C LYS A 72 -4.36 10.52 16.35
N GLY A 73 -4.65 9.32 16.83
CA GLY A 73 -5.94 8.65 16.69
C GLY A 73 -6.68 8.59 18.02
N ASP A 74 -7.79 7.88 18.04
CA ASP A 74 -8.66 7.73 19.23
C ASP A 74 -8.00 6.94 20.38
N GLY A 75 -6.84 6.31 20.16
CA GLY A 75 -6.10 5.55 21.17
C GLY A 75 -6.77 4.23 21.58
N ARG A 76 -7.77 3.76 20.85
CA ARG A 76 -8.52 2.52 21.15
C ARG A 76 -7.61 1.30 21.17
N GLY A 77 -6.69 1.18 20.21
CA GLY A 77 -5.72 0.07 20.16
C GLY A 77 -4.86 0.00 21.42
N ARG A 78 -4.43 1.14 21.99
CA ARG A 78 -3.67 1.19 23.24
C ARG A 78 -4.48 0.65 24.43
N GLN A 79 -5.78 0.97 24.50
CA GLN A 79 -6.67 0.45 25.57
C GLN A 79 -6.87 -1.06 25.46
N LEU A 80 -6.76 -1.62 24.24
CA LEU A 80 -6.89 -3.05 23.96
C LEU A 80 -5.55 -3.80 24.00
N GLY A 81 -4.46 -3.15 24.44
CA GLY A 81 -3.13 -3.75 24.53
C GLY A 81 -2.35 -3.81 23.19
N MET A 82 -2.88 -3.24 22.11
CA MET A 82 -2.24 -3.18 20.80
C MET A 82 -2.22 -1.73 20.28
N PRO A 83 -1.28 -0.89 20.76
CA PRO A 83 -1.19 0.49 20.31
C PRO A 83 -0.95 0.57 18.80
N THR A 84 -1.72 1.43 18.11
CA THR A 84 -1.64 1.64 16.67
C THR A 84 -1.23 3.07 16.33
N ALA A 85 -0.40 3.21 15.31
CA ALA A 85 -0.10 4.48 14.65
C ALA A 85 -1.12 4.71 13.54
N ASN A 86 -1.82 5.85 13.58
CA ASN A 86 -2.70 6.27 12.49
C ASN A 86 -1.87 6.98 11.43
N LEU A 87 -1.96 6.58 10.18
CA LEU A 87 -1.19 7.12 9.08
C LEU A 87 -2.04 8.06 8.23
N GLU A 88 -1.63 9.33 8.14
CA GLU A 88 -2.13 10.29 7.17
C GLU A 88 -1.22 10.26 5.94
N LEU A 89 -1.82 10.01 4.77
CA LEU A 89 -1.06 9.88 3.52
C LEU A 89 -0.37 11.18 3.14
N ASP A 90 0.90 11.11 2.72
CA ASP A 90 1.62 12.23 2.12
C ASP A 90 0.99 12.63 0.77
N ASP A 91 0.52 11.65 0.00
CA ASP A 91 -0.19 11.83 -1.26
C ASP A 91 -1.63 11.31 -1.13
N PRO A 92 -2.66 12.18 -1.19
CA PRO A 92 -4.05 11.78 -1.09
C PRO A 92 -4.54 10.91 -2.28
N HIS A 93 -3.80 10.93 -3.40
CA HIS A 93 -4.08 10.12 -4.58
C HIS A 93 -3.35 8.77 -4.58
N LYS A 94 -2.61 8.46 -3.52
CA LYS A 94 -1.93 7.18 -3.38
C LYS A 94 -2.93 6.04 -3.53
N LEU A 95 -2.69 5.15 -4.48
CA LEU A 95 -3.48 3.93 -4.61
C LEU A 95 -3.30 3.09 -3.35
N LEU A 96 -4.39 2.71 -2.73
CA LEU A 96 -4.39 1.79 -1.60
C LEU A 96 -4.84 0.40 -2.07
N PRO A 97 -4.29 -0.68 -1.50
CA PRO A 97 -4.73 -2.02 -1.82
C PRO A 97 -6.15 -2.30 -1.28
N LEU A 98 -6.65 -3.52 -1.55
CA LEU A 98 -7.95 -3.97 -1.04
C LEU A 98 -8.08 -3.72 0.47
N PRO A 99 -9.21 -3.19 0.99
CA PRO A 99 -9.40 -3.07 2.43
C PRO A 99 -9.25 -4.42 3.16
N GLY A 100 -8.42 -4.44 4.21
CA GLY A 100 -8.10 -5.68 4.93
C GLY A 100 -7.03 -5.52 6.00
N ILE A 101 -6.54 -6.65 6.47
CA ILE A 101 -5.45 -6.77 7.43
C ILE A 101 -4.21 -7.29 6.69
N TYR A 102 -3.08 -6.69 6.95
CA TYR A 102 -1.83 -6.94 6.24
C TYR A 102 -0.65 -7.17 7.18
N ALA A 103 0.24 -8.09 6.82
CA ALA A 103 1.58 -8.16 7.38
C ALA A 103 2.43 -7.05 6.72
N VAL A 104 3.11 -6.24 7.53
CA VAL A 104 3.86 -5.07 7.05
C VAL A 104 5.20 -4.91 7.76
N THR A 105 6.10 -4.13 7.14
CA THR A 105 7.33 -3.67 7.81
C THR A 105 7.45 -2.15 7.74
N VAL A 106 8.12 -1.57 8.74
CA VAL A 106 8.55 -0.17 8.76
C VAL A 106 10.05 -0.16 9.06
N GLY A 107 10.87 -0.03 8.03
CA GLY A 107 12.29 -0.31 8.14
C GLY A 107 12.51 -1.74 8.68
N PRO A 108 13.27 -1.94 9.79
CA PRO A 108 13.50 -3.27 10.36
C PRO A 108 12.34 -3.77 11.25
N VAL A 109 11.37 -2.93 11.55
CA VAL A 109 10.30 -3.26 12.52
C VAL A 109 9.15 -3.95 11.79
N LYS A 110 8.77 -5.14 12.28
CA LYS A 110 7.64 -5.91 11.81
C LYS A 110 6.33 -5.39 12.42
N GLY A 111 5.22 -5.59 11.74
CA GLY A 111 3.92 -5.13 12.23
C GLY A 111 2.74 -5.69 11.48
N VAL A 112 1.55 -5.27 11.91
CA VAL A 112 0.29 -5.53 11.25
C VAL A 112 -0.39 -4.20 10.92
N MET A 113 -0.96 -4.10 9.73
CA MET A 113 -1.69 -2.92 9.27
C MET A 113 -3.15 -3.27 9.05
N HIS A 114 -4.03 -2.44 9.58
CA HIS A 114 -5.44 -2.38 9.24
C HIS A 114 -5.66 -1.28 8.21
N LEU A 115 -6.22 -1.63 7.08
CA LEU A 115 -6.69 -0.72 6.04
C LEU A 115 -8.20 -0.89 5.90
N GLY A 116 -8.97 0.10 6.29
CA GLY A 116 -10.43 -0.03 6.29
C GLY A 116 -11.14 1.29 6.07
N PRO A 117 -12.48 1.24 5.82
CA PRO A 117 -13.29 2.45 5.75
C PRO A 117 -13.35 3.13 7.12
N ARG A 118 -13.35 4.47 7.16
CA ARG A 118 -13.69 5.20 8.39
C ARG A 118 -15.18 5.01 8.70
N PRO A 119 -15.55 4.44 9.86
CA PRO A 119 -16.95 4.17 10.16
C PRO A 119 -17.79 5.42 10.44
N THR A 120 -17.20 6.60 10.69
CA THR A 120 -17.86 7.73 11.33
C THR A 120 -18.07 8.98 10.47
N PHE A 121 -17.42 9.11 9.32
CA PHE A 121 -17.55 10.29 8.47
C PHE A 121 -17.75 9.92 7.00
N VAL A 122 -18.91 10.22 6.45
CA VAL A 122 -19.18 10.13 5.02
C VAL A 122 -18.26 11.12 4.30
N GLY A 123 -17.41 10.61 3.40
CA GLY A 123 -16.45 11.43 2.64
C GLY A 123 -15.03 11.49 3.22
N ALA A 124 -14.77 10.94 4.39
CA ALA A 124 -13.40 10.76 4.89
C ALA A 124 -12.73 9.54 4.20
N GLY A 125 -11.51 9.69 3.76
CA GLY A 125 -10.71 8.61 3.17
C GLY A 125 -10.55 7.40 4.11
N PRO A 126 -9.98 6.29 3.63
CA PRO A 126 -9.78 5.09 4.43
C PRO A 126 -8.88 5.37 5.64
N THR A 127 -9.09 4.59 6.71
CA THR A 127 -8.22 4.60 7.89
C THR A 127 -7.08 3.64 7.68
N ILE A 128 -5.86 4.09 7.94
CA ILE A 128 -4.67 3.25 7.92
C ILE A 128 -4.10 3.23 9.34
N GLU A 129 -4.17 2.09 10.00
CA GLU A 129 -3.68 1.89 11.36
C GLU A 129 -2.60 0.82 11.37
N VAL A 130 -1.43 1.13 11.91
CA VAL A 130 -0.27 0.22 11.94
C VAL A 130 0.11 -0.06 13.39
N HIS A 131 0.07 -1.33 13.78
CA HIS A 131 0.63 -1.82 15.03
C HIS A 131 2.02 -2.39 14.77
N LEU A 132 3.05 -1.78 15.35
CA LEU A 132 4.44 -2.23 15.27
C LEU A 132 4.74 -3.16 16.44
N PHE A 133 5.33 -4.32 16.13
CA PHE A 133 5.65 -5.32 17.13
C PHE A 133 6.89 -4.92 17.93
N ASP A 134 6.83 -5.14 19.23
CA ASP A 134 7.96 -4.93 20.15
C ASP A 134 8.55 -3.51 20.03
N PHE A 135 7.67 -2.51 19.83
CA PHE A 135 8.01 -1.13 19.57
C PHE A 135 7.26 -0.21 20.55
N ASP A 136 8.00 0.61 21.30
CA ASP A 136 7.48 1.49 22.37
C ASP A 136 7.88 2.97 22.20
N GLN A 137 8.51 3.33 21.07
CA GLN A 137 8.95 4.72 20.84
C GLN A 137 7.79 5.62 20.43
N ASP A 138 7.87 6.90 20.80
CA ASP A 138 6.97 7.92 20.29
C ASP A 138 7.38 8.32 18.86
N ILE A 139 6.47 8.05 17.92
CA ILE A 139 6.64 8.38 16.51
C ILE A 139 5.57 9.34 15.99
N TYR A 140 4.82 10.00 16.86
CA TYR A 140 3.87 11.03 16.44
C TYR A 140 4.57 12.10 15.61
N HIS A 141 3.90 12.53 14.56
CA HIS A 141 4.38 13.53 13.61
C HIS A 141 5.59 13.13 12.75
N HIS A 142 6.15 11.92 12.95
CA HIS A 142 7.16 11.39 12.04
C HIS A 142 6.51 10.88 10.76
N THR A 143 7.21 11.03 9.65
CA THR A 143 6.85 10.38 8.39
C THR A 143 7.45 8.98 8.37
N ILE A 144 6.62 7.97 8.14
CA ILE A 144 7.05 6.58 8.01
C ILE A 144 6.66 6.02 6.64
N THR A 145 7.39 5.02 6.20
CA THR A 145 7.08 4.22 5.02
C THR A 145 6.71 2.82 5.45
N VAL A 146 5.48 2.43 5.20
CA VAL A 146 4.94 1.10 5.49
C VAL A 146 5.07 0.26 4.23
N GLU A 147 5.84 -0.82 4.29
CA GLU A 147 5.98 -1.79 3.22
C GLU A 147 4.99 -2.94 3.43
N VAL A 148 4.12 -3.16 2.45
CA VAL A 148 3.07 -4.18 2.51
C VAL A 148 3.65 -5.49 2.01
N GLN A 149 3.73 -6.49 2.89
CA GLN A 149 4.38 -7.78 2.61
C GLN A 149 3.38 -8.86 2.17
N ALA A 150 2.26 -8.99 2.88
CA ALA A 150 1.22 -9.97 2.55
C ALA A 150 -0.16 -9.54 3.04
N TRP A 151 -1.19 -10.02 2.37
CA TRP A 151 -2.59 -9.88 2.81
C TRP A 151 -2.96 -11.03 3.75
N ILE A 152 -3.54 -10.72 4.90
CA ILE A 152 -3.91 -11.70 5.92
C ILE A 152 -5.36 -12.10 5.79
N ARG A 153 -6.27 -11.11 5.77
CA ARG A 153 -7.73 -11.33 5.65
C ARG A 153 -8.47 -10.03 5.34
N GLY A 154 -9.75 -10.16 4.98
CA GLY A 154 -10.66 -9.03 4.84
C GLY A 154 -11.10 -8.42 6.18
N ILE A 155 -11.83 -7.29 6.07
CA ILE A 155 -12.43 -6.61 7.22
C ILE A 155 -13.62 -7.44 7.71
N GLU A 156 -13.68 -7.66 9.02
CA GLU A 156 -14.77 -8.34 9.71
C GLU A 156 -15.42 -7.44 10.75
N LYS A 157 -16.70 -7.68 11.04
CA LYS A 157 -17.42 -7.08 12.15
C LYS A 157 -17.45 -8.05 13.33
N PHE A 158 -17.27 -7.52 14.52
CA PHE A 158 -17.29 -8.31 15.76
C PHE A 158 -18.41 -7.80 16.67
N ASP A 159 -19.20 -8.72 17.21
CA ASP A 159 -20.30 -8.39 18.10
C ASP A 159 -19.83 -8.08 19.52
N THR A 160 -18.61 -8.49 19.88
CA THR A 160 -18.02 -8.28 21.21
C THR A 160 -16.60 -7.73 21.13
N VAL A 161 -16.21 -6.97 22.15
CA VAL A 161 -14.83 -6.46 22.28
C VAL A 161 -13.85 -7.61 22.42
N ASP A 162 -14.19 -8.66 23.16
CA ASP A 162 -13.31 -9.83 23.34
C ASP A 162 -13.06 -10.55 22.01
N GLY A 163 -14.10 -10.67 21.15
CA GLY A 163 -13.96 -11.23 19.81
C GLY A 163 -13.03 -10.40 18.93
N LEU A 164 -13.15 -9.07 18.97
CA LEU A 164 -12.24 -8.17 18.28
C LEU A 164 -10.80 -8.33 18.75
N VAL A 165 -10.58 -8.33 20.06
CA VAL A 165 -9.24 -8.50 20.68
C VAL A 165 -8.62 -9.83 20.29
N ALA A 166 -9.39 -10.92 20.37
CA ALA A 166 -8.92 -12.26 19.97
C ALA A 166 -8.48 -12.30 18.50
N ALA A 167 -9.26 -11.66 17.59
CA ALA A 167 -8.91 -11.54 16.19
C ALA A 167 -7.65 -10.70 15.98
N MET A 168 -7.51 -9.56 16.64
CA MET A 168 -6.31 -8.72 16.57
C MET A 168 -5.04 -9.49 16.97
N TYR A 169 -5.09 -10.28 18.06
CA TYR A 169 -3.97 -11.13 18.45
C TYR A 169 -3.69 -12.26 17.46
N ALA A 170 -4.73 -12.84 16.86
CA ALA A 170 -4.56 -13.86 15.82
C ALA A 170 -3.89 -13.28 14.57
N ASP A 171 -4.31 -12.10 14.13
CA ASP A 171 -3.69 -11.35 13.02
C ASP A 171 -2.22 -11.04 13.31
N GLY A 172 -1.91 -10.59 14.53
CA GLY A 172 -0.53 -10.32 14.95
C GLY A 172 0.35 -11.58 14.92
N ARG A 173 -0.16 -12.74 15.36
CA ARG A 173 0.57 -14.01 15.27
C ARG A 173 0.82 -14.39 13.82
N LYS A 174 -0.22 -14.33 12.97
CA LYS A 174 -0.10 -14.65 11.55
C LYS A 174 0.87 -13.72 10.82
N ALA A 175 0.85 -12.42 11.14
CA ALA A 175 1.83 -11.48 10.60
C ALA A 175 3.26 -11.83 11.00
N ARG A 176 3.50 -12.26 12.26
CA ARG A 176 4.84 -12.69 12.72
C ARG A 176 5.32 -13.98 12.04
N GLU A 177 4.42 -14.88 11.66
CA GLU A 177 4.74 -16.11 10.91
C GLU A 177 5.12 -15.82 9.45
N ILE A 178 4.51 -14.78 8.85
CA ILE A 178 4.77 -14.37 7.47
C ILE A 178 6.09 -13.60 7.35
N LEU A 179 6.39 -12.76 8.32
CA LEU A 179 7.55 -11.85 8.33
C LEU A 179 8.81 -12.49 8.96
#